data_b44cedb221b9841ecb2b6123b0411f59
#
_entry.id   b44cedb221b9841ecb2b6123b0411f59
#
_cell.length_a   1.000
_cell.length_b   1.000
_cell.length_c   1.000
_cell.angle_alpha   90.00
_cell.angle_beta   90.00
_cell.angle_gamma   90.00
#
_symmetry.space_group_name_H-M   'P 1'
#
loop_
_entity.id
_entity.type
_entity.pdbx_description
1 polymer ?
#
loop_
_entity_poly.entity_id
_entity_poly.type
_entity_poly.pdbx_seq_one_letter_code
_entity_poly.pdbx_strand_id
1 'polypeptide(L)'
;MSNIALKTLTAEGIQMQIPEVWNATVESYTEPDGRKCTMIDISAQEGDPRSITISYGPMPEGSDALMEAGGTYEDIVGEIGPEVEDDPICEYDFLGTTGFGFEVPTEDNLACNFICAEIGTQTAREAGVGCKLFTILTTAKSYEDIDDLLDLVEQNISFD
;
A
#
# COMPACT_ATOMS: atom_id res chain seq x y z
N MET A 1 -19.74 -17.22 13.07
CA MET A 1 -18.42 -16.63 13.00
C MET A 1 -17.52 -17.50 12.14
N SER A 2 -17.10 -16.98 11.02
CA SER A 2 -16.25 -17.75 10.14
C SER A 2 -14.80 -17.61 10.58
N ASN A 3 -14.17 -18.72 10.91
CA ASN A 3 -12.73 -18.75 11.13
C ASN A 3 -12.05 -18.89 9.79
N ILE A 4 -11.52 -17.79 9.29
CA ILE A 4 -10.77 -17.83 8.05
C ILE A 4 -9.37 -18.34 8.37
N ALA A 5 -8.97 -19.43 7.71
CA ALA A 5 -7.60 -19.92 7.86
C ALA A 5 -6.65 -18.94 7.20
N LEU A 6 -5.59 -18.58 7.90
CA LEU A 6 -4.60 -17.62 7.45
C LEU A 6 -3.26 -18.32 7.19
N LYS A 7 -2.51 -17.78 6.25
CA LYS A 7 -1.13 -18.17 6.01
C LYS A 7 -0.23 -16.97 6.21
N THR A 8 1.03 -17.22 6.58
CA THR A 8 2.00 -16.18 6.82
C THR A 8 2.85 -15.92 5.59
N LEU A 9 2.97 -14.64 5.23
CA LEU A 9 3.91 -14.18 4.21
C LEU A 9 5.07 -13.51 4.93
N THR A 10 6.28 -13.88 4.55
CA THR A 10 7.48 -13.27 5.10
C THR A 10 8.26 -12.64 3.97
N ALA A 11 8.57 -11.36 4.10
CA ALA A 11 9.39 -10.60 3.18
C ALA A 11 10.44 -9.87 3.98
N GLU A 12 11.39 -9.23 3.32
CA GLU A 12 12.43 -8.48 4.03
C GLU A 12 11.80 -7.30 4.76
N GLY A 13 11.86 -7.31 6.09
CA GLY A 13 11.31 -6.25 6.93
C GLY A 13 9.81 -6.31 7.19
N ILE A 14 9.10 -7.25 6.58
CA ILE A 14 7.63 -7.36 6.72
C ILE A 14 7.24 -8.80 6.97
N GLN A 15 6.30 -8.99 7.89
CA GLN A 15 5.60 -10.25 8.07
C GLN A 15 4.12 -9.97 8.13
N MET A 16 3.30 -10.70 7.36
CA MET A 16 1.86 -10.50 7.39
C MET A 16 1.11 -11.81 7.18
N GLN A 17 -0.15 -11.82 7.58
CA GLN A 17 -1.04 -12.95 7.41
C GLN A 17 -2.17 -12.58 6.46
N ILE A 18 -2.47 -13.48 5.53
CA ILE A 18 -3.57 -13.34 4.57
C ILE A 18 -4.40 -14.60 4.56
N PRO A 19 -5.63 -14.57 4.04
CA PRO A 19 -6.41 -15.78 3.86
C PRO A 19 -5.63 -16.84 3.09
N GLU A 20 -5.64 -18.06 3.60
CA GLU A 20 -4.85 -19.16 3.03
C GLU A 20 -5.14 -19.44 1.56
N VAL A 21 -6.39 -19.20 1.14
CA VAL A 21 -6.83 -19.48 -0.24
C VAL A 21 -6.45 -18.38 -1.23
N TRP A 22 -5.94 -17.24 -0.75
CA TRP A 22 -5.50 -16.16 -1.62
C TRP A 22 -4.10 -16.46 -2.17
N ASN A 23 -3.79 -15.86 -3.32
CA ASN A 23 -2.48 -16.00 -3.95
C ASN A 23 -1.61 -14.81 -3.59
N ALA A 24 -0.31 -15.06 -3.41
CA ALA A 24 0.63 -13.99 -3.12
C ALA A 24 1.99 -14.30 -3.75
N THR A 25 2.66 -13.24 -4.20
CA THR A 25 4.04 -13.32 -4.66
C THR A 25 4.85 -12.25 -3.93
N VAL A 26 6.10 -12.57 -3.62
CA VAL A 26 7.02 -11.65 -2.97
C VAL A 26 8.23 -11.51 -3.88
N GLU A 27 8.57 -10.27 -4.24
CA GLU A 27 9.69 -9.98 -5.12
C GLU A 27 10.54 -8.87 -4.53
N SER A 28 11.85 -8.92 -4.82
CA SER A 28 12.75 -7.82 -4.49
C SER A 28 13.12 -7.10 -5.77
N TYR A 29 13.21 -5.79 -5.73
CA TYR A 29 13.59 -4.98 -6.89
C TYR A 29 14.49 -3.82 -6.44
N THR A 30 15.19 -3.24 -7.40
CA THR A 30 16.07 -2.10 -7.15
C THR A 30 15.54 -0.90 -7.92
N GLU A 31 15.30 0.19 -7.21
CA GLU A 31 14.89 1.46 -7.83
C GLU A 31 16.05 2.07 -8.62
N PRO A 32 15.77 2.97 -9.59
CA PRO A 32 16.84 3.63 -10.34
C PRO A 32 17.86 4.38 -9.50
N ASP A 33 17.48 4.81 -8.29
CA ASP A 33 18.40 5.49 -7.36
C ASP A 33 19.23 4.52 -6.50
N GLY A 34 19.09 3.21 -6.72
CA GLY A 34 19.86 2.19 -6.02
C GLY A 34 19.20 1.61 -4.78
N ARG A 35 18.02 2.13 -4.38
CA ARG A 35 17.31 1.60 -3.21
C ARG A 35 16.78 0.19 -3.49
N LYS A 36 17.00 -0.71 -2.54
CA LYS A 36 16.47 -2.06 -2.61
C LYS A 36 15.12 -2.12 -1.91
N CYS A 37 14.09 -2.52 -2.62
CA CYS A 37 12.72 -2.55 -2.15
C CYS A 37 12.13 -3.94 -2.28
N THR A 38 11.07 -4.19 -1.51
CA THR A 38 10.32 -5.44 -1.56
C THR A 38 8.92 -5.14 -2.05
N MET A 39 8.41 -5.98 -2.95
CA MET A 39 7.04 -5.88 -3.45
C MET A 39 6.28 -7.15 -3.11
N ILE A 40 5.08 -6.99 -2.59
CA ILE A 40 4.17 -8.09 -2.28
C ILE A 40 2.91 -7.88 -3.10
N ASP A 41 2.59 -8.82 -3.98
CA ASP A 41 1.35 -8.82 -4.75
C ASP A 41 0.43 -9.90 -4.20
N ILE A 42 -0.76 -9.50 -3.78
CA ILE A 42 -1.76 -10.39 -3.21
C ILE A 42 -3.02 -10.29 -4.05
N SER A 43 -3.58 -11.41 -4.44
CA SER A 43 -4.87 -11.46 -5.14
C SER A 43 -5.77 -12.49 -4.49
N ALA A 44 -7.05 -12.15 -4.41
CA ALA A 44 -8.06 -13.07 -3.91
C ALA A 44 -8.28 -14.19 -4.92
N GLN A 45 -9.21 -15.10 -4.64
CA GLN A 45 -9.51 -16.21 -5.51
C GLN A 45 -9.99 -15.75 -6.89
N GLU A 46 -9.84 -16.62 -7.88
CA GLU A 46 -10.31 -16.36 -9.24
C GLU A 46 -11.78 -15.92 -9.25
N GLY A 47 -12.07 -14.85 -9.99
CA GLY A 47 -13.40 -14.26 -10.05
C GLY A 47 -13.66 -13.20 -8.99
N ASP A 48 -12.74 -13.02 -8.03
CA ASP A 48 -12.83 -12.01 -6.99
C ASP A 48 -11.86 -10.87 -7.33
N PRO A 49 -12.35 -9.63 -7.51
CA PRO A 49 -11.49 -8.53 -7.96
C PRO A 49 -10.58 -7.97 -6.85
N ARG A 50 -10.70 -8.43 -5.62
CA ARG A 50 -9.89 -7.90 -4.52
C ARG A 50 -8.41 -8.19 -4.73
N SER A 51 -7.59 -7.15 -4.63
CA SER A 51 -6.14 -7.28 -4.72
C SER A 51 -5.45 -6.25 -3.85
N ILE A 52 -4.24 -6.59 -3.43
CA ILE A 52 -3.40 -5.71 -2.61
C ILE A 52 -1.99 -5.77 -3.19
N THR A 53 -1.41 -4.60 -3.46
CA THR A 53 -0.01 -4.50 -3.84
C THR A 53 0.70 -3.64 -2.82
N ILE A 54 1.73 -4.19 -2.19
CA ILE A 54 2.51 -3.51 -1.15
C ILE A 54 3.93 -3.32 -1.65
N SER A 55 4.48 -2.13 -1.43
CA SER A 55 5.89 -1.85 -1.68
C SER A 55 6.50 -1.31 -0.39
N TYR A 56 7.68 -1.77 -0.04
CA TYR A 56 8.35 -1.41 1.20
C TYR A 56 9.85 -1.32 1.00
N GLY A 57 10.45 -0.22 1.41
CA GLY A 57 11.87 -0.01 1.28
C GLY A 57 12.31 1.31 1.89
N PRO A 58 13.60 1.66 1.75
CA PRO A 58 14.09 2.92 2.28
C PRO A 58 13.38 4.11 1.65
N MET A 59 13.15 5.16 2.44
CA MET A 59 12.57 6.39 1.95
C MET A 59 13.51 7.04 0.92
N PRO A 60 13.00 7.51 -0.23
CA PRO A 60 13.84 8.25 -1.18
C PRO A 60 14.41 9.51 -0.54
N GLU A 61 15.66 9.82 -0.84
CA GLU A 61 16.31 11.02 -0.33
C GLU A 61 15.57 12.28 -0.80
N GLY A 62 15.27 13.16 0.15
CA GLY A 62 14.59 14.41 -0.16
C GLY A 62 13.09 14.28 -0.40
N SER A 63 12.50 13.11 -0.12
CA SER A 63 11.08 12.88 -0.33
C SER A 63 10.38 12.56 0.99
N ASP A 64 9.03 12.55 0.95
CA ASP A 64 8.19 12.14 2.07
C ASP A 64 6.93 11.45 1.52
N ALA A 65 6.09 10.93 2.42
CA ALA A 65 4.90 10.19 2.02
C ALA A 65 3.93 11.05 1.21
N LEU A 66 3.79 12.32 1.54
CA LEU A 66 2.91 13.23 0.79
C LEU A 66 3.39 13.41 -0.64
N MET A 67 4.69 13.63 -0.84
CA MET A 67 5.28 13.78 -2.18
C MET A 67 5.13 12.51 -3.00
N GLU A 68 5.34 11.35 -2.38
CA GLU A 68 5.20 10.06 -3.07
C GLU A 68 3.75 9.80 -3.46
N ALA A 69 2.79 10.14 -2.62
CA ALA A 69 1.37 10.01 -2.94
C ALA A 69 0.99 10.90 -4.12
N GLY A 70 1.47 12.14 -4.13
CA GLY A 70 1.22 13.09 -5.21
C GLY A 70 1.77 12.62 -6.55
N GLY A 71 3.00 12.11 -6.55
CA GLY A 71 3.62 11.57 -7.77
C GLY A 71 2.87 10.35 -8.30
N THR A 72 2.45 9.46 -7.43
CA THR A 72 1.69 8.29 -7.83
C THR A 72 0.32 8.67 -8.37
N TYR A 73 -0.33 9.67 -7.78
CA TYR A 73 -1.61 10.17 -8.27
C TYR A 73 -1.47 10.67 -9.72
N GLU A 74 -0.44 11.47 -10.00
CA GLU A 74 -0.20 11.97 -11.35
C GLU A 74 0.01 10.83 -12.35
N ASP A 75 0.74 9.80 -11.96
CA ASP A 75 1.00 8.65 -12.82
C ASP A 75 -0.28 7.87 -13.12
N ILE A 76 -1.10 7.62 -12.10
CA ILE A 76 -2.33 6.84 -12.26
C ILE A 76 -3.39 7.64 -13.01
N VAL A 77 -3.63 8.89 -12.62
CA VAL A 77 -4.66 9.72 -13.24
C VAL A 77 -4.29 10.06 -14.67
N GLY A 78 -3.00 10.24 -14.97
CA GLY A 78 -2.53 10.43 -16.34
C GLY A 78 -2.89 9.27 -17.25
N GLU A 79 -2.99 8.05 -16.72
CA GLU A 79 -3.38 6.86 -17.49
C GLU A 79 -4.90 6.72 -17.61
N ILE A 80 -5.65 7.15 -16.58
CA ILE A 80 -7.11 6.95 -16.53
C ILE A 80 -7.87 8.05 -17.28
N GLY A 81 -7.35 9.28 -17.32
CA GLY A 81 -8.00 10.39 -18.01
C GLY A 81 -7.90 11.72 -17.28
N PRO A 82 -8.56 12.77 -17.80
CA PRO A 82 -8.21 14.16 -17.47
C PRO A 82 -8.92 14.78 -16.25
N GLU A 83 -9.75 14.08 -15.53
CA GLU A 83 -10.43 14.70 -14.38
C GLU A 83 -9.52 14.68 -13.16
N VAL A 84 -8.81 15.78 -12.96
CA VAL A 84 -7.91 15.96 -11.83
C VAL A 84 -8.59 16.88 -10.82
N GLU A 85 -8.73 16.41 -9.59
CA GLU A 85 -9.20 17.26 -8.50
C GLU A 85 -8.08 18.21 -8.07
N ASP A 86 -8.43 19.40 -7.57
CA ASP A 86 -7.44 20.40 -7.17
C ASP A 86 -6.59 19.96 -5.96
N ASP A 87 -7.13 19.09 -5.10
CA ASP A 87 -6.37 18.56 -3.96
C ASP A 87 -6.86 17.13 -3.67
N PRO A 88 -6.44 16.17 -4.49
CA PRO A 88 -6.94 14.80 -4.39
C PRO A 88 -6.33 14.00 -3.24
N ILE A 89 -5.24 14.46 -2.64
CA ILE A 89 -4.53 13.70 -1.63
C ILE A 89 -5.18 13.90 -0.28
N CYS A 90 -5.56 12.78 0.35
CA CYS A 90 -6.19 12.75 1.67
C CYS A 90 -5.25 12.19 2.71
N GLU A 91 -5.48 12.54 3.97
CA GLU A 91 -4.78 11.95 5.09
C GLU A 91 -5.54 10.73 5.59
N TYR A 92 -4.80 9.70 5.94
CA TYR A 92 -5.35 8.46 6.50
C TYR A 92 -4.60 8.10 7.78
N ASP A 93 -5.34 7.65 8.79
CA ASP A 93 -4.72 6.99 9.93
C ASP A 93 -4.50 5.53 9.54
N PHE A 94 -3.24 5.15 9.38
CA PHE A 94 -2.91 3.80 8.90
C PHE A 94 -1.62 3.32 9.56
N LEU A 95 -1.65 2.13 10.10
CA LEU A 95 -0.49 1.51 10.78
C LEU A 95 0.09 2.36 11.91
N GLY A 96 -0.78 3.11 12.61
CA GLY A 96 -0.36 3.94 13.72
C GLY A 96 0.36 5.23 13.33
N THR A 97 0.30 5.60 12.07
CA THR A 97 0.93 6.83 11.56
C THR A 97 -0.04 7.54 10.61
N THR A 98 0.29 8.77 10.24
CA THR A 98 -0.48 9.48 9.23
C THR A 98 0.04 9.11 7.86
N GLY A 99 -0.81 8.50 7.04
CA GLY A 99 -0.52 8.20 5.65
C GLY A 99 -1.17 9.22 4.73
N PHE A 100 -0.72 9.24 3.49
CA PHE A 100 -1.26 10.12 2.45
C PHE A 100 -1.63 9.30 1.23
N GLY A 101 -2.80 9.53 0.69
CA GLY A 101 -3.26 8.74 -0.42
C GLY A 101 -4.49 9.30 -1.10
N PHE A 102 -5.12 8.48 -1.93
CA PHE A 102 -6.25 8.91 -2.74
C PHE A 102 -7.09 7.70 -3.14
N GLU A 103 -8.31 7.99 -3.55
CA GLU A 103 -9.24 7.00 -4.08
C GLU A 103 -9.59 7.37 -5.52
N VAL A 104 -9.51 6.42 -6.43
CA VAL A 104 -9.85 6.62 -7.85
C VAL A 104 -10.56 5.38 -8.38
N PRO A 105 -11.47 5.52 -9.35
CA PRO A 105 -12.02 4.35 -10.03
C PRO A 105 -11.01 3.81 -11.06
N THR A 106 -11.04 2.51 -11.31
CA THR A 106 -10.24 1.91 -12.38
C THR A 106 -11.02 1.94 -13.69
N GLU A 107 -10.35 1.59 -14.79
CA GLU A 107 -11.00 1.46 -16.11
C GLU A 107 -12.13 0.43 -16.10
N ASP A 108 -12.05 -0.56 -15.22
CA ASP A 108 -13.04 -1.62 -15.09
C ASP A 108 -14.17 -1.28 -14.10
N ASN A 109 -14.27 -0.01 -13.69
CA ASN A 109 -15.21 0.47 -12.69
C ASN A 109 -15.06 -0.18 -11.31
N LEU A 110 -13.86 -0.61 -10.98
CA LEU A 110 -13.52 -1.07 -9.64
C LEU A 110 -13.07 0.10 -8.78
N ALA A 111 -13.24 -0.05 -7.48
CA ALA A 111 -12.68 0.92 -6.52
C ALA A 111 -11.18 0.67 -6.38
N CYS A 112 -10.42 1.74 -6.25
CA CYS A 112 -8.98 1.66 -6.04
C CYS A 112 -8.56 2.70 -5.01
N ASN A 113 -7.71 2.31 -4.07
CA ASN A 113 -7.17 3.20 -3.05
C ASN A 113 -5.67 3.01 -2.96
N PHE A 114 -4.96 4.13 -2.84
CA PHE A 114 -3.51 4.13 -2.67
C PHE A 114 -3.16 4.92 -1.42
N ILE A 115 -2.28 4.38 -0.59
CA ILE A 115 -1.79 5.05 0.63
C ILE A 115 -0.28 4.88 0.70
N CYS A 116 0.42 5.99 0.99
CA CYS A 116 1.83 6.00 1.34
C CYS A 116 1.96 6.34 2.82
N ALA A 117 2.80 5.63 3.53
CA ALA A 117 3.07 5.89 4.95
C ALA A 117 4.55 5.75 5.24
N GLU A 118 5.03 6.55 6.19
CA GLU A 118 6.39 6.43 6.68
C GLU A 118 6.40 5.49 7.88
N ILE A 119 7.20 4.43 7.79
CA ILE A 119 7.33 3.45 8.86
C ILE A 119 8.71 3.60 9.50
N GLY A 120 8.74 3.75 10.83
CA GLY A 120 9.99 3.88 11.56
C GLY A 120 9.74 4.26 13.01
N THR A 121 10.80 4.38 13.79
CA THR A 121 10.67 4.89 15.15
C THR A 121 10.34 6.38 15.11
N GLN A 122 9.71 6.88 16.15
CA GLN A 122 9.42 8.31 16.24
C GLN A 122 10.71 9.14 16.16
N THR A 123 11.77 8.70 16.81
CA THR A 123 13.06 9.37 16.77
C THR A 123 13.62 9.43 15.36
N ALA A 124 13.54 8.32 14.62
CA ALA A 124 14.01 8.28 13.24
C ALA A 124 13.20 9.21 12.34
N ARG A 125 11.88 9.26 12.55
CA ARG A 125 11.00 10.16 11.78
C ARG A 125 11.35 11.62 12.02
N GLU A 126 11.56 12.02 13.28
CA GLU A 126 11.94 13.38 13.65
C GLU A 126 13.29 13.78 13.07
N ALA A 127 14.22 12.83 13.03
CA ALA A 127 15.55 13.06 12.48
C ALA A 127 15.61 12.94 10.97
N GLY A 128 14.54 12.40 10.33
CA GLY A 128 14.52 12.18 8.89
C GLY A 128 15.44 11.06 8.42
N VAL A 129 15.83 10.16 9.32
CA VAL A 129 16.74 9.06 9.00
C VAL A 129 16.14 7.73 9.44
N GLY A 130 16.45 6.67 8.72
CA GLY A 130 16.02 5.31 9.07
C GLY A 130 14.55 5.02 8.82
N CYS A 131 13.80 5.98 8.26
CA CYS A 131 12.41 5.75 7.91
C CYS A 131 12.32 4.89 6.66
N LYS A 132 11.27 4.06 6.60
CA LYS A 132 10.94 3.27 5.43
C LYS A 132 9.69 3.82 4.79
N LEU A 133 9.61 3.72 3.48
CA LEU A 133 8.41 4.07 2.74
C LEU A 133 7.57 2.80 2.54
N PHE A 134 6.35 2.83 3.02
CA PHE A 134 5.37 1.77 2.84
C PHE A 134 4.28 2.29 1.92
N THR A 135 4.02 1.59 0.82
CA THR A 135 2.93 1.93 -0.07
C THR A 135 2.00 0.73 -0.18
N ILE A 136 0.71 1.01 -0.25
CA ILE A 136 -0.30 -0.03 -0.44
C ILE A 136 -1.31 0.45 -1.46
N LEU A 137 -1.51 -0.36 -2.50
CA LEU A 137 -2.52 -0.15 -3.52
C LEU A 137 -3.55 -1.28 -3.37
N THR A 138 -4.80 -0.90 -3.12
CA THR A 138 -5.89 -1.87 -2.96
C THR A 138 -6.92 -1.67 -4.04
N THR A 139 -7.45 -2.75 -4.57
CA THR A 139 -8.49 -2.75 -5.58
C THR A 139 -9.60 -3.70 -5.15
N ALA A 140 -10.84 -3.29 -5.29
CA ALA A 140 -11.99 -4.10 -4.94
C ALA A 140 -13.22 -3.62 -5.70
N LYS A 141 -14.33 -4.31 -5.52
CA LYS A 141 -15.57 -4.00 -6.20
C LYS A 141 -16.19 -2.69 -5.68
N SER A 142 -15.95 -2.36 -4.41
CA SER A 142 -16.49 -1.17 -3.77
C SER A 142 -15.49 -0.60 -2.77
N TYR A 143 -15.68 0.66 -2.37
CA TYR A 143 -14.84 1.28 -1.33
C TYR A 143 -15.09 0.66 0.05
N GLU A 144 -16.26 0.10 0.29
CA GLU A 144 -16.51 -0.66 1.51
C GLU A 144 -15.60 -1.89 1.59
N ASP A 145 -15.44 -2.60 0.48
CA ASP A 145 -14.52 -3.73 0.41
C ASP A 145 -13.07 -3.28 0.56
N ILE A 146 -12.72 -2.09 0.05
CA ILE A 146 -11.38 -1.50 0.25
C ILE A 146 -11.11 -1.30 1.74
N ASP A 147 -12.08 -0.75 2.48
CA ASP A 147 -11.91 -0.53 3.92
C ASP A 147 -11.68 -1.86 4.64
N ASP A 148 -12.38 -2.92 4.25
CA ASP A 148 -12.18 -4.25 4.81
C ASP A 148 -10.77 -4.78 4.51
N LEU A 149 -10.24 -4.54 3.31
CA LEU A 149 -8.89 -4.94 2.95
C LEU A 149 -7.83 -4.18 3.77
N LEU A 150 -8.02 -2.87 3.95
CA LEU A 150 -7.11 -2.07 4.76
C LEU A 150 -7.10 -2.54 6.22
N ASP A 151 -8.27 -2.83 6.78
CA ASP A 151 -8.38 -3.37 8.14
C ASP A 151 -7.67 -4.73 8.25
N LEU A 152 -7.83 -5.59 7.25
CA LEU A 152 -7.16 -6.89 7.22
C LEU A 152 -5.63 -6.70 7.29
N VAL A 153 -5.10 -5.78 6.51
CA VAL A 153 -3.66 -5.50 6.50
C VAL A 153 -3.22 -4.95 7.87
N GLU A 154 -3.90 -3.94 8.38
CA GLU A 154 -3.52 -3.32 9.66
C GLU A 154 -3.50 -4.31 10.83
N GLN A 155 -4.44 -5.24 10.84
CA GLN A 155 -4.56 -6.20 11.93
C GLN A 155 -3.56 -7.36 11.83
N ASN A 156 -2.99 -7.59 10.67
CA ASN A 156 -2.22 -8.79 10.39
C ASN A 156 -0.80 -8.54 9.85
N ILE A 157 -0.32 -7.31 9.89
CA ILE A 157 1.02 -6.97 9.41
C ILE A 157 1.91 -6.55 10.58
N SER A 158 3.18 -6.90 10.50
CA SER A 158 4.20 -6.45 11.44
C SER A 158 5.49 -6.12 10.70
N PHE A 159 6.28 -5.25 11.27
CA PHE A 159 7.55 -4.80 10.70
C PHE A 159 8.70 -5.15 11.65
N ASP A 160 9.84 -5.53 11.07
CA ASP A 160 11.05 -5.77 11.84
C ASP A 160 11.72 -4.48 12.28
#